data_be1420544a3a925c1bae15fcfb114728
#
_entry.id   be1420544a3a925c1bae15fcfb114728
#
_cell.length_a   1.000
_cell.length_b   1.000
_cell.length_c   1.000
_cell.angle_alpha   90.00
_cell.angle_beta   90.00
_cell.angle_gamma   90.00
#
_symmetry.space_group_name_H-M   'P 1'
#
loop_
_entity.id
_entity.type
_entity.pdbx_description
1 polymer ?
#
loop_
_entity_poly.entity_id
_entity_poly.type
_entity_poly.pdbx_seq_one_letter_code
_entity_poly.pdbx_strand_id
1 'polypeptide(L)' 'MESNNKFKCPNCRREGKCSVSYKYTDDLNERCGGELLEYYTCKCCGHRSRSYNFTRVKSK' A
#
# COMPACT_ATOMS: atom_id res chain seq x y z
N MET A 1 11.42 -3.27 -19.50
CA MET A 1 10.63 -2.28 -19.24
C MET A 1 10.29 -2.14 -17.86
N GLU A 2 10.50 -1.02 -17.34
CA GLU A 2 10.21 -0.84 -16.07
C GLU A 2 8.98 -0.28 -15.83
N SER A 3 8.28 -0.64 -14.86
CA SER A 3 7.03 -0.10 -14.61
C SER A 3 7.21 0.90 -13.56
N ASN A 4 7.06 2.11 -13.86
CA ASN A 4 7.14 3.16 -12.91
C ASN A 4 5.85 3.23 -12.20
N ASN A 5 5.70 2.46 -11.17
CA ASN A 5 4.46 2.47 -10.39
C ASN A 5 4.51 3.57 -9.39
N LYS A 6 3.77 4.61 -9.65
CA LYS A 6 3.66 5.70 -8.72
C LYS A 6 2.30 5.68 -8.06
N PHE A 7 2.25 6.04 -6.82
CA PHE A 7 1.01 6.04 -6.08
C PHE A 7 0.79 7.39 -5.44
N LYS A 8 -0.45 7.78 -5.33
CA LYS A 8 -0.79 9.06 -4.74
C LYS A 8 -1.20 8.83 -3.30
N CYS A 9 -0.52 9.47 -2.39
CA CYS A 9 -0.82 9.31 -0.97
C CYS A 9 -2.12 10.03 -0.63
N PRO A 10 -3.02 9.39 0.10
CA PRO A 10 -4.29 10.03 0.44
C PRO A 10 -4.13 11.10 1.50
N ASN A 11 -2.99 11.12 2.18
CA ASN A 11 -2.77 12.10 3.23
C ASN A 11 -2.14 13.38 2.69
N CYS A 12 -1.00 13.27 2.05
CA CYS A 12 -0.33 14.45 1.53
C CYS A 12 -0.62 14.68 0.06
N ARG A 13 -1.25 13.71 -0.58
CA ARG A 13 -1.63 13.83 -1.99
C ARG A 13 -0.44 14.01 -2.92
N ARG A 14 0.71 13.53 -2.53
CA ARG A 14 1.85 13.59 -3.41
C ARG A 14 2.01 12.26 -4.12
N GLU A 15 2.44 12.32 -5.35
CA GLU A 15 2.62 11.14 -6.15
C GLU A 15 4.06 10.71 -6.10
N GLY A 16 4.30 9.44 -6.02
CA GLY A 16 5.64 8.94 -5.98
C GLY A 16 5.66 7.50 -5.56
N LYS A 17 6.87 6.99 -5.37
CA LYS A 17 7.00 5.61 -4.96
C LYS A 17 6.75 5.49 -3.48
N CYS A 18 6.12 4.40 -3.09
CA CYS A 18 5.84 4.15 -1.71
C CYS A 18 6.53 2.87 -1.28
N SER A 19 6.77 2.75 -0.01
CA SER A 19 7.32 1.53 0.53
C SER A 19 6.20 0.53 0.70
N VAL A 20 6.45 -0.71 0.38
CA VAL A 20 5.44 -1.76 0.48
C VAL A 20 5.75 -2.62 1.68
N SER A 21 4.76 -2.87 2.50
CA SER A 21 4.92 -3.73 3.65
C SER A 21 3.78 -4.72 3.67
N TYR A 22 4.02 -5.89 4.25
CA TYR A 22 2.99 -6.89 4.34
C TYR A 22 2.80 -7.25 5.80
N LYS A 23 1.57 -7.48 6.18
CA LYS A 23 1.27 -7.89 7.53
C LYS A 23 0.34 -9.06 7.45
N TYR A 24 0.67 -10.13 8.14
CA TYR A 24 -0.14 -11.32 8.11
C TYR A 24 -1.05 -11.32 9.32
N THR A 25 -2.35 -11.46 9.09
CA THR A 25 -3.29 -11.52 10.17
C THR A 25 -3.68 -12.96 10.38
N ASP A 26 -3.59 -13.42 11.60
CA ASP A 26 -3.92 -14.79 11.92
C ASP A 26 -5.13 -14.74 12.82
N ASP A 27 -6.30 -14.89 12.26
CA ASP A 27 -7.50 -14.85 13.05
C ASP A 27 -7.87 -16.25 13.47
N LEU A 28 -7.81 -16.51 14.74
CA LEU A 28 -8.08 -17.85 15.24
C LEU A 28 -9.53 -18.25 15.03
N ASN A 29 -10.39 -17.29 14.87
CA ASN A 29 -11.79 -17.60 14.68
C ASN A 29 -12.10 -17.96 13.23
N GLU A 30 -11.14 -17.78 12.36
CA GLU A 30 -11.38 -18.10 10.99
C GLU A 30 -10.88 -19.45 10.65
N ARG A 31 -11.68 -20.22 9.98
CA ARG A 31 -11.24 -21.53 9.62
C ARG A 31 -10.23 -21.49 8.51
N CYS A 32 -10.32 -20.52 7.67
CA CYS A 32 -9.43 -20.44 6.54
C CYS A 32 -8.06 -19.91 6.88
N GLY A 33 -7.86 -19.53 8.09
CA GLY A 33 -6.56 -19.02 8.46
C GLY A 33 -6.44 -17.54 8.26
N GLY A 34 -5.27 -17.05 8.25
CA GLY A 34 -5.06 -15.62 8.16
C GLY A 34 -5.06 -15.08 6.76
N GLU A 35 -4.83 -13.80 6.66
CA GLU A 35 -4.87 -13.13 5.40
C GLU A 35 -3.68 -12.20 5.33
N LEU A 36 -3.07 -12.10 4.18
CA LEU A 36 -1.92 -11.23 4.01
C LEU A 36 -2.39 -9.85 3.58
N LEU A 37 -2.07 -8.85 4.38
CA LEU A 37 -2.48 -7.50 4.09
C LEU A 37 -1.31 -6.70 3.55
N GLU A 38 -1.56 -5.94 2.51
CA GLU A 38 -0.53 -5.14 1.90
C GLU A 38 -0.69 -3.69 2.33
N TYR A 39 0.39 -3.08 2.79
CA TYR A 39 0.36 -1.71 3.23
C TYR A 39 1.38 -0.90 2.45
N TYR A 40 1.03 0.32 2.14
CA TYR A 40 1.95 1.23 1.49
C TYR A 40 2.27 2.35 2.46
N THR A 41 3.50 2.79 2.45
CA THR A 41 3.93 3.89 3.30
C THR A 41 4.48 5.00 2.42
N CYS A 42 3.90 6.16 2.53
CA CYS A 42 4.35 7.31 1.76
C CYS A 42 5.72 7.74 2.27
N LYS A 43 6.65 7.97 1.38
CA LYS A 43 7.98 8.38 1.77
C LYS A 43 8.07 9.87 2.03
N CYS A 44 7.03 10.60 1.69
CA CYS A 44 7.04 12.03 1.88
C CYS A 44 6.52 12.44 3.25
N CYS A 45 5.37 11.94 3.61
CA CYS A 45 4.78 12.28 4.89
C CYS A 45 4.80 11.13 5.89
N GLY A 46 5.17 9.96 5.44
CA GLY A 46 5.22 8.81 6.34
C GLY A 46 3.88 8.17 6.62
N HIS A 47 2.86 8.55 5.88
CA HIS A 47 1.53 8.00 6.10
C HIS A 47 1.50 6.55 5.65
N ARG A 48 0.99 5.68 6.50
CA ARG A 48 0.90 4.27 6.17
C ARG A 48 -0.55 3.86 6.13
N SER A 49 -0.94 3.16 5.09
CA SER A 49 -2.31 2.73 4.95
C SER A 49 -2.38 1.53 4.06
N ARG A 50 -3.56 0.93 3.96
CA ARG A 50 -3.76 -0.23 3.10
C ARG A 50 -3.49 0.18 1.66
N SER A 51 -3.02 -0.75 0.88
CA SER A 51 -2.65 -0.45 -0.50
C SER A 51 -3.81 0.11 -1.30
N TYR A 52 -5.03 -0.33 -1.04
CA TYR A 52 -6.15 0.15 -1.83
C TYR A 52 -6.50 1.60 -1.52
N ASN A 53 -5.96 2.17 -0.44
CA ASN A 53 -6.20 3.58 -0.14
C ASN A 53 -5.30 4.48 -0.96
N PHE A 54 -4.26 3.93 -1.54
CA PHE A 54 -3.37 4.71 -2.38
C PHE A 54 -3.82 4.60 -3.82
N THR A 55 -3.88 5.72 -4.51
CA THR A 55 -4.33 5.73 -5.89
C THR A 55 -3.17 5.46 -6.81
N ARG A 56 -3.33 4.48 -7.69
CA ARG A 56 -2.27 4.17 -8.62
C ARG A 56 -2.26 5.18 -9.75
N VAL A 57 -1.12 5.79 -9.96
CA VAL A 57 -0.99 6.78 -10.99
C VAL A 57 -0.40 6.14 -12.22
N LYS A 58 -1.10 6.23 -13.31
CA LYS A 58 -0.60 5.67 -14.54
C LYS A 58 0.27 6.66 -15.22
N SER A 59 1.45 6.19 -15.62
CA SER A 59 2.35 7.06 -16.30
C SER A 59 2.23 6.81 -17.77
N LYS A 60 2.15 7.85 -18.54
CA LYS A 60 1.99 7.65 -19.93
C LYS A 60 3.29 7.50 -20.64
#